data_e67512d8ae1abe391a89f94437aefdd1
#
_entry.id   e67512d8ae1abe391a89f94437aefdd1
#
_cell.length_a   1.000
_cell.length_b   1.000
_cell.length_c   1.000
_cell.angle_alpha   90.00
_cell.angle_beta   90.00
_cell.angle_gamma   90.00
#
_symmetry.space_group_name_H-M   'P 1'
#
loop_
_entity.id
_entity.type
_entity.pdbx_description
1 polymer ?
#
loop_
_entity_poly.entity_id
_entity_poly.type
_entity_poly.pdbx_seq_one_letter_code
_entity_poly.pdbx_strand_id
1 'polypeptide(L)'
;PVKVTSITFGQLKNKADFAYGDTPGTFSWTVTADATDKSYTLAIDNNLLENTDISTTASDYLSISPADSHLLLLPQGIDAGDEITVTVVYTLAAGETKTVTKTAPLSDLIKNELEAGKRYSINILVSALADVTLTCSVEEWTPKTVNMPDFK
;
A
#
# COMPACT_ATOMS: atom_id res chain seq x y z
N PRO A 1 -8.66 21.78 -2.54
CA PRO A 1 -8.54 20.39 -3.02
C PRO A 1 -7.23 19.77 -2.55
N VAL A 2 -7.26 18.49 -2.21
CA VAL A 2 -6.09 17.69 -1.82
C VAL A 2 -5.92 16.57 -2.83
N LYS A 3 -4.70 16.33 -3.27
CA LYS A 3 -4.36 15.29 -4.24
C LYS A 3 -3.17 14.49 -3.75
N VAL A 4 -3.31 13.17 -3.62
CA VAL A 4 -2.17 12.28 -3.41
C VAL A 4 -1.52 12.04 -4.77
N THR A 5 -0.25 12.36 -4.91
CA THR A 5 0.46 12.26 -6.19
C THR A 5 1.38 11.07 -6.28
N SER A 6 1.84 10.55 -5.14
CA SER A 6 2.72 9.38 -5.09
C SER A 6 2.61 8.66 -3.76
N ILE A 7 2.62 7.33 -3.81
CA ILE A 7 2.83 6.45 -2.67
C ILE A 7 3.90 5.44 -3.09
N THR A 8 5.03 5.44 -2.39
CA THR A 8 6.17 4.59 -2.71
C THR A 8 6.60 3.82 -1.47
N PHE A 9 6.76 2.51 -1.63
CA PHE A 9 7.38 1.63 -0.65
C PHE A 9 8.86 1.47 -1.03
N GLY A 10 9.75 1.82 -0.14
CA GLY A 10 11.19 1.79 -0.36
C GLY A 10 11.88 0.66 0.38
N GLN A 11 13.04 0.22 -0.15
CA GLN A 11 13.96 -0.73 0.47
C GLN A 11 13.45 -2.17 0.62
N LEU A 12 12.31 -2.54 0.01
CA LEU A 12 11.78 -3.90 0.08
C LEU A 12 12.57 -4.86 -0.81
N LYS A 13 12.74 -6.08 -0.35
CA LYS A 13 13.44 -7.13 -1.11
C LYS A 13 12.64 -7.53 -2.36
N ASN A 14 13.37 -7.78 -3.44
CA ASN A 14 12.79 -8.03 -4.75
C ASN A 14 12.82 -9.49 -5.19
N LYS A 15 13.35 -10.40 -4.36
CA LYS A 15 13.51 -11.81 -4.73
C LYS A 15 13.30 -12.74 -3.54
N ALA A 16 12.50 -13.75 -3.75
CA ALA A 16 12.25 -14.81 -2.79
C ALA A 16 12.00 -16.14 -3.50
N ASP A 17 12.35 -17.23 -2.84
CA ASP A 17 12.02 -18.59 -3.26
C ASP A 17 10.66 -18.99 -2.67
N PHE A 18 9.87 -19.67 -3.46
CA PHE A 18 8.60 -20.28 -3.04
C PHE A 18 8.77 -21.79 -2.94
N ALA A 19 8.36 -22.38 -1.85
CA ALA A 19 8.37 -23.81 -1.65
C ALA A 19 7.03 -24.32 -1.12
N TYR A 20 6.61 -25.49 -1.59
CA TYR A 20 5.51 -26.23 -0.98
C TYR A 20 6.03 -26.98 0.24
N GLY A 21 5.26 -26.99 1.32
CA GLY A 21 5.54 -27.79 2.49
C GLY A 21 5.14 -29.26 2.29
N ASP A 22 5.63 -30.12 3.16
CA ASP A 22 5.33 -31.57 3.16
C ASP A 22 3.85 -31.87 3.49
N THR A 23 3.17 -30.94 4.14
CA THR A 23 1.73 -31.03 4.43
C THR A 23 0.94 -30.35 3.33
N PRO A 24 -0.09 -31.00 2.75
CA PRO A 24 -0.93 -30.38 1.73
C PRO A 24 -1.51 -29.04 2.18
N GLY A 25 -1.40 -28.03 1.33
CA GLY A 25 -1.88 -26.66 1.59
C GLY A 25 -0.89 -25.77 2.37
N THR A 26 0.27 -26.29 2.76
CA THR A 26 1.34 -25.47 3.35
C THR A 26 2.31 -24.99 2.28
N PHE A 27 2.80 -23.76 2.44
CA PHE A 27 3.83 -23.19 1.59
C PHE A 27 4.67 -22.18 2.39
N SER A 28 5.85 -21.88 1.89
CA SER A 28 6.73 -20.87 2.47
C SER A 28 7.35 -19.97 1.41
N TRP A 29 7.67 -18.76 1.83
CA TRP A 29 8.47 -17.80 1.08
C TRP A 29 9.76 -17.55 1.84
N THR A 30 10.89 -17.58 1.15
CA THR A 30 12.20 -17.31 1.74
C THR A 30 12.92 -16.29 0.88
N VAL A 31 13.21 -15.12 1.45
CA VAL A 31 13.99 -14.08 0.76
C VAL A 31 15.38 -14.66 0.47
N THR A 32 15.81 -14.57 -0.78
CA THR A 32 17.10 -15.14 -1.20
C THR A 32 18.28 -14.26 -0.78
N ALA A 33 19.44 -14.84 -0.62
CA ALA A 33 20.65 -14.12 -0.20
C ALA A 33 21.13 -13.07 -1.23
N ASP A 34 20.74 -13.23 -2.49
CA ASP A 34 21.03 -12.30 -3.57
C ASP A 34 19.89 -11.28 -3.86
N ALA A 35 18.87 -11.24 -2.99
CA ALA A 35 17.83 -10.24 -3.07
C ALA A 35 18.39 -8.83 -2.82
N THR A 36 17.91 -7.87 -3.61
CA THR A 36 18.29 -6.46 -3.49
C THR A 36 17.10 -5.61 -3.12
N ASP A 37 17.36 -4.48 -2.49
CA ASP A 37 16.34 -3.51 -2.12
C ASP A 37 15.82 -2.78 -3.35
N LYS A 38 14.50 -2.62 -3.42
CA LYS A 38 13.80 -1.93 -4.50
C LYS A 38 12.70 -1.04 -3.94
N SER A 39 12.36 -0.04 -4.74
CA SER A 39 11.20 0.82 -4.48
C SER A 39 10.04 0.42 -5.38
N TYR A 40 8.84 0.41 -4.81
CA TYR A 40 7.61 0.06 -5.49
C TYR A 40 6.61 1.20 -5.35
N THR A 41 6.08 1.67 -6.48
CA THR A 41 5.11 2.77 -6.49
C THR A 41 3.71 2.23 -6.74
N LEU A 42 2.77 2.60 -5.87
CA LEU A 42 1.36 2.26 -6.02
C LEU A 42 0.72 3.14 -7.11
N ALA A 43 -0.06 2.53 -7.99
CA ALA A 43 -0.89 3.26 -8.93
C ALA A 43 -1.99 4.05 -8.19
N ILE A 44 -2.20 5.30 -8.59
CA ILE A 44 -3.19 6.19 -8.00
C ILE A 44 -4.15 6.65 -9.10
N ASP A 45 -5.44 6.54 -8.84
CA ASP A 45 -6.46 7.16 -9.69
C ASP A 45 -6.72 8.60 -9.23
N ASN A 46 -6.07 9.52 -9.89
CA ASN A 46 -6.17 10.94 -9.59
C ASN A 46 -7.54 11.56 -9.91
N ASN A 47 -8.38 10.90 -10.72
CA ASN A 47 -9.71 11.39 -11.08
C ASN A 47 -10.71 11.27 -9.92
N LEU A 48 -10.44 10.38 -8.96
CA LEU A 48 -11.30 10.17 -7.80
C LEU A 48 -11.26 11.34 -6.81
N LEU A 49 -10.19 12.14 -6.79
CA LEU A 49 -9.97 13.21 -5.81
C LEU A 49 -10.46 14.60 -6.27
N GLU A 50 -10.69 14.80 -7.57
CA GLU A 50 -10.96 16.15 -8.09
C GLU A 50 -12.36 16.71 -7.76
N ASN A 51 -13.29 15.86 -7.32
CA ASN A 51 -14.70 16.23 -7.11
C ASN A 51 -15.31 15.79 -5.78
N THR A 52 -14.52 15.36 -4.81
CA THR A 52 -15.04 14.88 -3.53
C THR A 52 -14.76 15.86 -2.40
N ASP A 53 -15.80 16.25 -1.69
CA ASP A 53 -15.68 16.84 -0.38
C ASP A 53 -14.98 15.82 0.52
N ILE A 54 -13.79 16.18 1.00
CA ILE A 54 -13.02 15.31 1.88
C ILE A 54 -13.81 15.17 3.17
N SER A 55 -14.31 13.97 3.44
CA SER A 55 -15.01 13.69 4.68
C SER A 55 -14.06 13.89 5.88
N THR A 56 -14.58 14.53 6.91
CA THR A 56 -13.87 14.71 8.18
C THR A 56 -14.04 13.51 9.11
N THR A 57 -14.81 12.51 8.69
CA THR A 57 -15.12 11.32 9.51
C THR A 57 -14.23 10.16 9.08
N ALA A 58 -13.50 9.57 10.02
CA ALA A 58 -12.57 8.47 9.77
C ALA A 58 -13.22 7.19 9.19
N SER A 59 -14.56 7.12 9.17
CA SER A 59 -15.30 6.02 8.54
C SER A 59 -15.47 6.15 7.02
N ASP A 60 -15.15 7.31 6.43
CA ASP A 60 -15.47 7.64 5.05
C ASP A 60 -14.19 7.80 4.22
N TYR A 61 -13.29 6.81 4.29
CA TYR A 61 -12.11 6.82 3.43
C TYR A 61 -12.49 6.67 1.96
N LEU A 62 -11.98 7.57 1.13
CA LEU A 62 -12.08 7.47 -0.31
C LEU A 62 -10.95 6.55 -0.81
N SER A 63 -11.30 5.52 -1.59
CA SER A 63 -10.28 4.71 -2.28
C SER A 63 -9.65 5.53 -3.39
N ILE A 64 -8.34 5.66 -3.36
CA ILE A 64 -7.54 6.35 -4.39
C ILE A 64 -6.78 5.38 -5.29
N SER A 65 -6.81 4.08 -4.99
CA SER A 65 -6.31 3.05 -5.90
C SER A 65 -7.39 2.68 -6.91
N PRO A 66 -7.04 2.45 -8.19
CA PRO A 66 -7.96 1.86 -9.15
C PRO A 66 -8.51 0.53 -8.61
N ALA A 67 -9.80 0.25 -8.88
CA ALA A 67 -10.52 -0.87 -8.27
C ALA A 67 -9.84 -2.23 -8.47
N ASP A 68 -9.15 -2.42 -9.59
CA ASP A 68 -8.46 -3.66 -9.97
C ASP A 68 -6.93 -3.53 -9.93
N SER A 69 -6.39 -2.46 -9.33
CA SER A 69 -4.95 -2.22 -9.25
C SER A 69 -4.46 -2.40 -7.83
N HIS A 70 -3.69 -3.45 -7.62
CA HIS A 70 -3.03 -3.76 -6.36
C HIS A 70 -1.51 -3.85 -6.56
N LEU A 71 -0.76 -3.32 -5.63
CA LEU A 71 0.67 -3.55 -5.58
C LEU A 71 0.91 -4.92 -4.93
N LEU A 72 1.54 -5.82 -5.68
CA LEU A 72 1.93 -7.14 -5.17
C LEU A 72 3.35 -7.06 -4.64
N LEU A 73 3.52 -7.34 -3.36
CA LEU A 73 4.80 -7.38 -2.68
C LEU A 73 5.10 -8.81 -2.23
N LEU A 74 6.39 -9.14 -2.17
CA LEU A 74 6.81 -10.44 -1.63
C LEU A 74 6.58 -10.49 -0.12
N PRO A 75 6.12 -11.62 0.43
CA PRO A 75 6.15 -11.86 1.85
C PRO A 75 7.57 -11.79 2.38
N GLN A 76 7.82 -10.93 3.37
CA GLN A 76 9.15 -10.67 3.91
C GLN A 76 9.09 -9.98 5.27
N GLY A 77 10.14 -10.14 6.07
CA GLY A 77 10.32 -9.34 7.28
C GLY A 77 10.42 -7.84 6.95
N ILE A 78 10.01 -7.00 7.88
CA ILE A 78 10.19 -5.55 7.79
C ILE A 78 11.50 -5.18 8.48
N ASP A 79 12.44 -4.66 7.71
CA ASP A 79 13.73 -4.20 8.19
C ASP A 79 13.70 -2.73 8.61
N ALA A 80 14.68 -2.29 9.39
CA ALA A 80 14.74 -0.91 9.91
C ALA A 80 14.87 0.18 8.81
N GLY A 81 15.28 -0.20 7.61
CA GLY A 81 15.40 0.69 6.45
C GLY A 81 14.16 0.74 5.57
N ASP A 82 13.19 -0.15 5.80
CA ASP A 82 11.97 -0.19 5.00
C ASP A 82 11.08 0.98 5.31
N GLU A 83 10.62 1.68 4.28
CA GLU A 83 9.88 2.93 4.44
C GLU A 83 8.70 3.06 3.48
N ILE A 84 7.75 3.89 3.86
CA ILE A 84 6.70 4.38 2.99
C ILE A 84 6.82 5.89 2.84
N THR A 85 6.78 6.37 1.60
CA THR A 85 6.78 7.78 1.27
C THR A 85 5.51 8.16 0.54
N VAL A 86 4.78 9.15 1.07
CA VAL A 86 3.56 9.69 0.48
C VAL A 86 3.78 11.15 0.13
N THR A 87 3.46 11.51 -1.11
CA THR A 87 3.49 12.89 -1.58
C THR A 87 2.08 13.37 -1.86
N VAL A 88 1.74 14.49 -1.23
CA VAL A 88 0.43 15.13 -1.32
C VAL A 88 0.59 16.55 -1.86
N VAL A 89 -0.25 16.92 -2.81
CA VAL A 89 -0.37 18.29 -3.31
C VAL A 89 -1.73 18.84 -2.88
N TYR A 90 -1.75 20.04 -2.33
CA TYR A 90 -2.98 20.71 -1.97
C TYR A 90 -2.98 22.17 -2.40
N THR A 91 -4.17 22.69 -2.71
CA THR A 91 -4.36 24.07 -3.14
C THR A 91 -5.04 24.86 -2.03
N LEU A 92 -4.39 25.93 -1.58
CA LEU A 92 -4.92 26.87 -0.62
C LEU A 92 -6.07 27.71 -1.22
N ALA A 93 -6.87 28.34 -0.35
CA ALA A 93 -7.98 29.20 -0.77
C ALA A 93 -7.55 30.37 -1.67
N ALA A 94 -6.31 30.83 -1.56
CA ALA A 94 -5.72 31.85 -2.42
C ALA A 94 -5.25 31.34 -3.79
N GLY A 95 -5.41 30.04 -4.08
CA GLY A 95 -4.96 29.42 -5.33
C GLY A 95 -3.49 28.99 -5.33
N GLU A 96 -2.76 29.21 -4.23
CA GLU A 96 -1.38 28.73 -4.08
C GLU A 96 -1.37 27.21 -3.89
N THR A 97 -0.50 26.52 -4.61
CA THR A 97 -0.31 25.07 -4.51
C THR A 97 0.90 24.74 -3.65
N LYS A 98 0.73 23.82 -2.70
CA LYS A 98 1.81 23.31 -1.85
C LYS A 98 1.96 21.81 -1.99
N THR A 99 3.20 21.35 -1.92
CA THR A 99 3.54 19.94 -1.92
C THR A 99 4.11 19.55 -0.56
N VAL A 100 3.59 18.47 0.02
CA VAL A 100 4.08 17.87 1.25
C VAL A 100 4.46 16.43 0.97
N THR A 101 5.66 16.04 1.40
CA THR A 101 6.12 14.65 1.36
C THR A 101 6.31 14.15 2.79
N LYS A 102 5.68 13.04 3.12
CA LYS A 102 5.82 12.35 4.40
C LYS A 102 6.47 11.00 4.16
N THR A 103 7.58 10.77 4.84
CA THR A 103 8.22 9.45 4.91
C THR A 103 8.07 8.91 6.33
N ALA A 104 7.72 7.64 6.46
CA ALA A 104 7.61 6.94 7.73
C ALA A 104 8.24 5.55 7.61
N PRO A 105 8.86 5.01 8.69
CA PRO A 105 9.27 3.62 8.74
C PRO A 105 8.07 2.71 8.48
N LEU A 106 8.23 1.69 7.67
CA LEU A 106 7.16 0.75 7.37
C LEU A 106 6.74 -0.04 8.63
N SER A 107 7.67 -0.26 9.56
CA SER A 107 7.44 -0.88 10.86
C SER A 107 6.44 -0.13 11.76
N ASP A 108 6.23 1.16 11.53
CA ASP A 108 5.23 1.96 12.26
C ASP A 108 3.79 1.61 11.81
N LEU A 109 3.64 1.08 10.61
CA LEU A 109 2.36 0.73 10.00
C LEU A 109 2.10 -0.77 9.99
N ILE A 110 3.12 -1.56 9.70
CA ILE A 110 3.05 -3.01 9.55
C ILE A 110 4.05 -3.63 10.54
N LYS A 111 3.54 -4.36 11.52
CA LYS A 111 4.40 -4.98 12.53
C LYS A 111 5.04 -6.25 11.95
N ASN A 112 6.34 -6.35 12.14
CA ASN A 112 7.18 -7.51 11.90
C ASN A 112 7.36 -7.90 10.43
N GLU A 113 6.29 -8.18 9.67
CA GLU A 113 6.41 -8.76 8.33
C GLU A 113 5.23 -8.44 7.41
N LEU A 114 5.48 -8.48 6.11
CA LEU A 114 4.47 -8.60 5.07
C LEU A 114 4.10 -10.08 4.93
N GLU A 115 2.95 -10.45 5.45
CA GLU A 115 2.50 -11.84 5.47
C GLU A 115 1.92 -12.26 4.11
N ALA A 116 2.14 -13.52 3.74
CA ALA A 116 1.51 -14.12 2.57
C ALA A 116 -0.03 -14.19 2.74
N GLY A 117 -0.76 -13.91 1.66
CA GLY A 117 -2.22 -14.00 1.66
C GLY A 117 -2.94 -12.88 2.42
N LYS A 118 -2.25 -11.82 2.78
CA LYS A 118 -2.84 -10.64 3.40
C LYS A 118 -2.99 -9.49 2.42
N ARG A 119 -4.00 -8.64 2.68
CA ARG A 119 -4.20 -7.35 2.03
C ARG A 119 -3.96 -6.24 3.04
N TYR A 120 -3.10 -5.31 2.68
CA TYR A 120 -2.74 -4.14 3.48
C TYR A 120 -3.38 -2.91 2.86
N SER A 121 -4.23 -2.22 3.62
CA SER A 121 -4.87 -0.97 3.20
C SER A 121 -4.21 0.19 3.94
N ILE A 122 -3.52 1.06 3.19
CA ILE A 122 -2.88 2.25 3.75
C ILE A 122 -3.88 3.40 3.73
N ASN A 123 -4.21 3.91 4.91
CA ASN A 123 -5.10 5.05 5.08
C ASN A 123 -4.27 6.32 5.25
N ILE A 124 -4.58 7.34 4.47
CA ILE A 124 -3.87 8.62 4.46
C ILE A 124 -4.84 9.69 4.95
N LEU A 125 -4.53 10.28 6.09
CA LEU A 125 -5.27 11.42 6.63
C LEU A 125 -4.43 12.69 6.44
N VAL A 126 -5.00 13.66 5.74
CA VAL A 126 -4.39 14.97 5.53
C VAL A 126 -5.16 16.00 6.34
N SER A 127 -4.53 16.60 7.34
CA SER A 127 -5.14 17.64 8.16
C SER A 127 -5.18 19.00 7.47
N ALA A 128 -6.01 19.93 7.97
CA ALA A 128 -6.09 21.30 7.48
C ALA A 128 -4.75 22.08 7.60
N LEU A 129 -3.83 21.64 8.45
CA LEU A 129 -2.49 22.19 8.60
C LEU A 129 -1.44 21.49 7.72
N ALA A 130 -1.91 20.66 6.77
CA ALA A 130 -1.07 19.86 5.88
C ALA A 130 -0.17 18.82 6.60
N ASP A 131 -0.56 18.40 7.78
CA ASP A 131 0.04 17.23 8.41
C ASP A 131 -0.55 15.96 7.80
N VAL A 132 0.32 15.00 7.47
CA VAL A 132 -0.05 13.73 6.86
C VAL A 132 0.15 12.62 7.88
N THR A 133 -0.95 11.98 8.27
CA THR A 133 -0.95 10.82 9.14
C THR A 133 -1.24 9.56 8.34
N LEU A 134 -0.45 8.53 8.58
CA LEU A 134 -0.59 7.23 7.92
C LEU A 134 -1.03 6.20 8.96
N THR A 135 -1.98 5.35 8.57
CA THR A 135 -2.37 4.14 9.31
C THR A 135 -2.54 2.98 8.35
N CYS A 136 -2.46 1.76 8.87
CA CYS A 136 -2.63 0.55 8.06
C CYS A 136 -3.69 -0.36 8.69
N SER A 137 -4.55 -0.91 7.86
CA SER A 137 -5.41 -2.04 8.21
C SER A 137 -5.02 -3.27 7.41
N VAL A 138 -5.12 -4.43 8.04
CA VAL A 138 -4.72 -5.71 7.45
C VAL A 138 -5.92 -6.66 7.47
N GLU A 139 -6.17 -7.30 6.35
CA GLU A 139 -7.24 -8.28 6.19
C GLU A 139 -6.77 -9.50 5.38
N GLU A 140 -7.46 -10.62 5.54
CA GLU A 140 -7.21 -11.79 4.72
C GLU A 140 -7.51 -11.49 3.25
N TRP A 141 -6.63 -11.91 2.36
CA TRP A 141 -6.92 -11.90 0.94
C TRP A 141 -7.93 -12.98 0.65
N THR A 142 -9.15 -12.60 0.32
CA THR A 142 -10.19 -13.56 -0.10
C THR A 142 -10.11 -13.71 -1.62
N PRO A 143 -9.61 -14.85 -2.14
CA PRO A 143 -9.57 -15.06 -3.57
C PRO A 143 -10.99 -15.11 -4.13
N LYS A 144 -11.22 -14.40 -5.24
CA LYS A 144 -12.48 -14.53 -5.98
C LYS A 144 -12.55 -15.92 -6.58
N THR A 145 -13.53 -16.72 -6.19
CA THR A 145 -13.78 -18.02 -6.82
C THR A 145 -14.24 -17.76 -8.25
N VAL A 146 -13.40 -18.11 -9.21
CA VAL A 146 -13.80 -18.16 -10.61
C VAL A 146 -14.25 -19.60 -10.87
N ASN A 147 -15.54 -19.80 -11.11
CA ASN A 147 -16.03 -21.07 -11.63
C ASN A 147 -15.47 -21.21 -13.05
N MET A 148 -14.44 -22.03 -13.21
CA MET A 148 -14.03 -22.44 -14.55
C MET A 148 -15.11 -23.33 -15.13
N PRO A 149 -15.59 -23.06 -16.35
CA PRO A 149 -16.48 -23.99 -17.03
C PRO A 149 -15.75 -25.31 -17.21
N ASP A 150 -16.46 -26.39 -16.96
CA ASP A 150 -15.96 -27.76 -17.20
C ASP A 150 -15.44 -27.88 -18.62
N PHE A 151 -14.15 -28.14 -18.78
CA PHE A 151 -13.61 -28.53 -20.07
C PHE A 151 -14.16 -29.91 -20.41
N LYS A 152 -15.10 -29.97 -21.37
CA LYS A 152 -15.54 -31.23 -22.00
C LYS A 152 -14.57 -31.65 -23.09
#